data_e1b1ff47c29fe20a0df4ac4e4c9d8d76
#
_entry.id   e1b1ff47c29fe20a0df4ac4e4c9d8d76
#
_cell.length_a   1.000
_cell.length_b   1.000
_cell.length_c   1.000
_cell.angle_alpha   90.00
_cell.angle_beta   90.00
_cell.angle_gamma   90.00
#
_symmetry.space_group_name_H-M   'P 1'
#
loop_
_entity.id
_entity.type
_entity.pdbx_description
1 polymer ?
#
loop_
_entity_poly.entity_id
_entity_poly.type
_entity_poly.pdbx_seq_one_letter_code
_entity_poly.pdbx_strand_id
1 'polypeptide(L)'
;MRKKNFIKKLVNQNTGEVIGTQVTAYKKVDKAEFVKLFTKNIALTFDLKAAGIKAFNVLLWAMQKRAIDKDLIPLDKWVLEEFLEDNNKQRNKPLNLSIATFWRGLVDLENAQIIAKSIRPGSYFINPNFAFNGDRIAFTTLIETDENDNDNSI
;
A
#
# COMPACT_ATOMS: atom_id res chain seq x y z
N MET A 1 -5.73 9.89 -17.84
CA MET A 1 -6.98 10.29 -17.18
C MET A 1 -6.86 11.67 -16.59
N ARG A 2 -7.84 12.50 -16.83
CA ARG A 2 -7.84 13.87 -16.32
C ARG A 2 -8.07 13.89 -14.82
N LYS A 3 -7.21 14.58 -14.07
CA LYS A 3 -7.43 14.87 -12.67
C LYS A 3 -8.58 15.87 -12.56
N LYS A 4 -9.64 15.49 -11.85
CA LYS A 4 -10.69 16.44 -11.49
C LYS A 4 -10.28 17.16 -10.22
N ASN A 5 -9.87 18.40 -10.34
CA ASN A 5 -9.59 19.25 -9.20
C ASN A 5 -10.84 20.07 -8.89
N PHE A 6 -11.35 19.92 -7.68
CA PHE A 6 -12.44 20.77 -7.17
C PHE A 6 -11.82 21.84 -6.28
N ILE A 7 -11.99 23.09 -6.67
CA ILE A 7 -11.51 24.24 -5.92
C ILE A 7 -12.68 24.80 -5.13
N LYS A 8 -12.56 24.83 -3.81
CA LYS A 8 -13.54 25.40 -2.91
C LYS A 8 -12.92 26.61 -2.21
N LYS A 9 -13.49 27.77 -2.40
CA LYS A 9 -13.02 28.99 -1.71
C LYS A 9 -13.54 29.02 -0.28
N LEU A 10 -12.64 29.23 0.67
CA LEU A 10 -12.98 29.47 2.06
C LEU A 10 -13.20 30.97 2.24
N VAL A 11 -14.41 31.34 2.59
CA VAL A 11 -14.82 32.75 2.75
C VAL A 11 -15.10 33.03 4.21
N ASN A 12 -14.58 34.15 4.71
CA ASN A 12 -14.96 34.63 6.02
C ASN A 12 -16.44 35.08 6.00
N GLN A 13 -17.28 34.42 6.79
CA GLN A 13 -18.73 34.66 6.78
C GLN A 13 -19.12 36.08 7.26
N ASN A 14 -18.26 36.75 8.03
CA ASN A 14 -18.53 38.07 8.54
C ASN A 14 -18.12 39.20 7.59
N THR A 15 -17.05 39.02 6.82
CA THR A 15 -16.47 40.04 5.94
C THR A 15 -16.62 39.72 4.47
N GLY A 16 -16.95 38.50 4.11
CA GLY A 16 -17.00 38.01 2.73
C GLY A 16 -15.63 37.83 2.05
N GLU A 17 -14.55 38.03 2.81
CA GLU A 17 -13.19 37.89 2.28
C GLU A 17 -12.80 36.41 2.09
N VAL A 18 -12.07 36.12 1.02
CA VAL A 18 -11.51 34.81 0.77
C VAL A 18 -10.31 34.60 1.68
N ILE A 19 -10.44 33.67 2.66
CA ILE A 19 -9.38 33.34 3.63
C ILE A 19 -8.40 32.33 3.05
N GLY A 20 -8.85 31.48 2.16
CA GLY A 20 -8.02 30.46 1.53
C GLY A 20 -8.78 29.66 0.49
N THR A 21 -8.07 28.80 -0.20
CA THR A 21 -8.65 27.92 -1.22
C THR A 21 -8.44 26.48 -0.80
N GLN A 22 -9.54 25.73 -0.61
CA GLN A 22 -9.48 24.30 -0.39
C GLN A 22 -9.45 23.59 -1.73
N VAL A 23 -8.33 22.97 -2.04
CA VAL A 23 -8.18 22.13 -3.23
C VAL A 23 -8.32 20.67 -2.84
N THR A 24 -9.39 20.02 -3.28
CA THR A 24 -9.53 18.57 -3.17
C THR A 24 -9.05 17.96 -4.47
N ALA A 25 -7.83 17.46 -4.49
CA ALA A 25 -7.27 16.73 -5.62
C ALA A 25 -7.63 15.25 -5.49
N TYR A 26 -8.48 14.75 -6.38
CA TYR A 26 -8.65 13.31 -6.57
C TYR A 26 -7.50 12.82 -7.44
N LYS A 27 -6.43 12.36 -6.79
CA LYS A 27 -5.39 11.63 -7.50
C LYS A 27 -5.88 10.21 -7.71
N LYS A 28 -6.54 9.96 -8.84
CA LYS A 28 -6.66 8.59 -9.31
C LYS A 28 -5.24 8.16 -9.67
N VAL A 29 -4.63 7.41 -8.78
CA VAL A 29 -3.39 6.74 -9.08
C VAL A 29 -3.67 5.92 -10.32
N ASP A 30 -2.87 6.14 -11.37
CA ASP A 30 -2.93 5.36 -12.59
C ASP A 30 -3.11 3.89 -12.24
N LYS A 31 -3.67 3.10 -13.13
CA LYS A 31 -3.84 1.64 -12.98
C LYS A 31 -2.53 0.90 -12.62
N ALA A 32 -1.44 1.64 -12.39
CA ALA A 32 -0.20 1.11 -11.88
C ALA A 32 -0.40 0.63 -10.44
N GLU A 33 -0.38 -0.66 -10.29
CA GLU A 33 -0.43 -1.33 -9.00
C GLU A 33 0.86 -1.06 -8.25
N PHE A 34 0.78 -0.48 -7.08
CA PHE A 34 1.96 -0.26 -6.26
C PHE A 34 1.68 -0.54 -4.78
N VAL A 35 2.72 -0.94 -4.09
CA VAL A 35 2.73 -1.10 -2.63
C VAL A 35 3.73 -0.10 -2.07
N LYS A 36 3.31 0.69 -1.11
CA LYS A 36 4.20 1.62 -0.41
C LYS A 36 4.87 0.91 0.75
N LEU A 37 6.20 0.91 0.75
CA LEU A 37 7.01 0.42 1.86
C LEU A 37 7.52 1.61 2.67
N PHE A 38 7.48 1.49 3.99
CA PHE A 38 8.01 2.51 4.88
C PHE A 38 9.49 2.26 5.13
N THR A 39 10.35 3.14 4.64
CA THR A 39 11.81 3.00 4.74
C THR A 39 12.30 2.89 6.17
N LYS A 40 11.61 3.49 7.13
CA LYS A 40 11.92 3.39 8.56
C LYS A 40 11.97 1.94 9.05
N ASN A 41 11.15 1.07 8.49
CA ASN A 41 11.00 -0.32 8.91
C ASN A 41 11.51 -1.32 7.86
N ILE A 42 12.12 -0.84 6.78
CA ILE A 42 12.64 -1.72 5.72
C ILE A 42 13.73 -2.66 6.23
N ALA A 43 14.41 -2.30 7.31
CA ALA A 43 15.40 -3.16 7.95
C ALA A 43 14.84 -4.50 8.46
N LEU A 44 13.53 -4.60 8.67
CA LEU A 44 12.88 -5.87 9.02
C LEU A 44 13.10 -6.95 7.95
N THR A 45 13.38 -6.58 6.71
CA THR A 45 13.66 -7.52 5.62
C THR A 45 15.08 -8.05 5.60
N PHE A 46 16.01 -7.44 6.34
CA PHE A 46 17.44 -7.79 6.28
C PHE A 46 17.73 -9.22 6.74
N ASP A 47 17.03 -9.68 7.76
CA ASP A 47 17.25 -11.00 8.34
C ASP A 47 16.41 -12.12 7.68
N LEU A 48 15.68 -11.79 6.61
CA LEU A 48 14.91 -12.78 5.87
C LEU A 48 15.83 -13.79 5.18
N LYS A 49 15.51 -15.08 5.36
CA LYS A 49 16.15 -16.17 4.63
C LYS A 49 15.63 -16.25 3.19
N ALA A 50 16.22 -17.10 2.36
CA ALA A 50 15.83 -17.24 0.97
C ALA A 50 14.33 -17.56 0.79
N ALA A 51 13.77 -18.44 1.63
CA ALA A 51 12.34 -18.75 1.62
C ALA A 51 11.49 -17.53 2.01
N GLY A 52 11.92 -16.76 2.99
CA GLY A 52 11.26 -15.51 3.41
C GLY A 52 11.25 -14.45 2.32
N ILE A 53 12.35 -14.29 1.60
CA ILE A 53 12.43 -13.35 0.46
C ILE A 53 11.44 -13.74 -0.64
N LYS A 54 11.35 -15.04 -0.97
CA LYS A 54 10.39 -15.53 -1.95
C LYS A 54 8.95 -15.32 -1.49
N ALA A 55 8.64 -15.65 -0.23
CA ALA A 55 7.32 -15.41 0.35
C ALA A 55 6.99 -13.92 0.39
N PHE A 56 7.97 -13.06 0.62
CA PHE A 56 7.80 -11.61 0.57
C PHE A 56 7.33 -11.13 -0.80
N ASN A 57 7.87 -11.67 -1.87
CA ASN A 57 7.41 -11.33 -3.22
C ASN A 57 5.95 -11.75 -3.45
N VAL A 58 5.55 -12.92 -2.96
CA VAL A 58 4.14 -13.35 -3.01
C VAL A 58 3.26 -12.42 -2.19
N LEU A 59 3.72 -12.01 -1.00
CA LEU A 59 3.01 -11.06 -0.15
C LEU A 59 2.72 -9.74 -0.87
N LEU A 60 3.72 -9.14 -1.51
CA LEU A 60 3.56 -7.88 -2.24
C LEU A 60 2.52 -7.99 -3.35
N TRP A 61 2.57 -9.08 -4.11
CA TRP A 61 1.58 -9.35 -5.15
C TRP A 61 0.18 -9.55 -4.57
N ALA A 62 0.06 -10.33 -3.48
CA ALA A 62 -1.22 -10.62 -2.83
C ALA A 62 -1.85 -9.37 -2.19
N MET A 63 -1.04 -8.47 -1.67
CA MET A 63 -1.52 -7.19 -1.14
C MET A 63 -2.30 -6.38 -2.17
N GLN A 64 -1.87 -6.43 -3.41
CA GLN A 64 -2.52 -5.69 -4.49
C GLN A 64 -3.70 -6.46 -5.08
N LYS A 65 -3.55 -7.73 -5.30
CA LYS A 65 -4.48 -8.54 -6.08
C LYS A 65 -5.55 -9.25 -5.24
N ARG A 66 -5.27 -9.55 -3.98
CA ARG A 66 -6.08 -10.48 -3.17
C ARG A 66 -6.41 -9.99 -1.76
N ALA A 67 -6.11 -8.75 -1.42
CA ALA A 67 -6.46 -8.22 -0.10
C ALA A 67 -7.96 -8.36 0.18
N ILE A 68 -8.31 -9.03 1.28
CA ILE A 68 -9.70 -9.21 1.72
C ILE A 68 -10.21 -7.91 2.34
N ASP A 69 -9.37 -7.29 3.14
CA ASP A 69 -9.59 -6.00 3.78
C ASP A 69 -8.28 -5.23 3.77
N LYS A 70 -8.29 -4.07 4.34
CA LYS A 70 -7.19 -3.11 4.35
C LYS A 70 -5.83 -3.74 4.64
N ASP A 71 -5.76 -4.52 5.70
CA ASP A 71 -4.52 -5.13 6.20
C ASP A 71 -4.63 -6.65 6.32
N LEU A 72 -5.70 -7.24 5.79
CA LEU A 72 -5.95 -8.68 5.84
C LEU A 72 -5.74 -9.30 4.46
N ILE A 73 -4.78 -10.21 4.37
CA ILE A 73 -4.31 -10.77 3.12
C ILE A 73 -4.32 -12.29 3.19
N PRO A 74 -4.94 -12.98 2.22
CA PRO A 74 -4.84 -14.42 2.12
C PRO A 74 -3.46 -14.79 1.59
N LEU A 75 -2.81 -15.72 2.26
CA LEU A 75 -1.52 -16.29 1.88
C LEU A 75 -1.59 -17.81 2.01
N ASP A 76 -2.37 -18.40 1.14
CA ASP A 76 -2.63 -19.83 1.08
C ASP A 76 -2.08 -20.44 -0.20
N LYS A 77 -2.31 -21.73 -0.37
CA LYS A 77 -1.88 -22.49 -1.57
C LYS A 77 -2.44 -21.88 -2.86
N TRP A 78 -3.68 -21.46 -2.84
CA TRP A 78 -4.36 -20.89 -4.01
C TRP A 78 -3.72 -19.58 -4.46
N VAL A 79 -3.40 -18.72 -3.51
CA VAL A 79 -2.70 -17.45 -3.77
C VAL A 79 -1.32 -17.71 -4.34
N LEU A 80 -0.60 -18.70 -3.82
CA LEU A 80 0.70 -19.10 -4.39
C LEU A 80 0.57 -19.57 -5.84
N GLU A 81 -0.41 -20.41 -6.13
CA GLU A 81 -0.64 -20.91 -7.49
C GLU A 81 -0.99 -19.77 -8.45
N GLU A 82 -1.86 -18.86 -8.04
CA GLU A 82 -2.23 -17.69 -8.84
C GLU A 82 -1.03 -16.76 -9.07
N PHE A 83 -0.22 -16.52 -8.05
CA PHE A 83 1.01 -15.75 -8.18
C PHE A 83 1.96 -16.34 -9.21
N LEU A 84 2.19 -17.64 -9.15
CA LEU A 84 3.06 -18.33 -10.08
C LEU A 84 2.49 -18.29 -11.51
N GLU A 85 1.22 -18.54 -11.67
CA GLU A 85 0.55 -18.48 -12.97
C GLU A 85 0.65 -17.07 -13.57
N ASP A 86 0.31 -16.06 -12.81
CA ASP A 86 0.28 -14.67 -13.29
C ASP A 86 1.68 -14.18 -13.70
N ASN A 87 2.69 -14.46 -12.88
CA ASN A 87 4.05 -14.01 -13.15
C ASN A 87 4.79 -14.85 -14.21
N ASN A 88 4.37 -16.09 -14.46
CA ASN A 88 5.00 -16.96 -15.44
C ASN A 88 4.49 -16.74 -16.88
N LYS A 89 3.39 -16.02 -17.07
CA LYS A 89 2.78 -15.79 -18.40
C LYS A 89 3.75 -15.20 -19.43
N GLN A 90 4.69 -14.37 -18.99
CA GLN A 90 5.62 -13.64 -19.88
C GLN A 90 7.09 -13.97 -19.60
N ARG A 91 7.36 -15.08 -18.91
CA ARG A 91 8.72 -15.47 -18.55
C ARG A 91 9.18 -16.69 -19.33
N ASN A 92 10.35 -16.60 -19.94
CA ASN A 92 10.99 -17.75 -20.58
C ASN A 92 11.45 -18.81 -19.58
N LYS A 93 11.90 -18.36 -18.39
CA LYS A 93 12.26 -19.23 -17.28
C LYS A 93 11.21 -19.10 -16.18
N PRO A 94 10.42 -20.15 -15.91
CA PRO A 94 9.36 -20.06 -14.91
C PRO A 94 9.90 -19.93 -13.50
N LEU A 95 9.16 -19.17 -12.69
CA LEU A 95 9.38 -19.12 -11.24
C LEU A 95 8.92 -20.43 -10.63
N ASN A 96 9.73 -20.98 -9.74
CA ASN A 96 9.40 -22.18 -8.97
C ASN A 96 9.42 -21.85 -7.49
N LEU A 97 8.31 -22.14 -6.83
CA LEU A 97 8.19 -22.04 -5.39
C LEU A 97 7.25 -23.15 -4.90
N SER A 98 7.81 -24.11 -4.17
CA SER A 98 7.02 -25.19 -3.59
C SER A 98 6.18 -24.65 -2.41
N ILE A 99 5.05 -25.29 -2.17
CA ILE A 99 4.20 -24.92 -1.02
C ILE A 99 4.94 -25.06 0.32
N ALA A 100 5.79 -26.06 0.46
CA ALA A 100 6.59 -26.27 1.66
C ALA A 100 7.58 -25.12 1.91
N THR A 101 8.24 -24.66 0.85
CA THR A 101 9.14 -23.49 0.93
C THR A 101 8.37 -22.22 1.23
N PHE A 102 7.19 -22.06 0.62
CA PHE A 102 6.30 -20.93 0.89
C PHE A 102 5.87 -20.89 2.36
N TRP A 103 5.45 -22.03 2.94
CA TRP A 103 5.11 -22.10 4.38
C TRP A 103 6.29 -21.69 5.27
N ARG A 104 7.49 -22.17 4.98
CA ARG A 104 8.70 -21.74 5.73
C ARG A 104 8.96 -20.24 5.57
N GLY A 105 8.74 -19.70 4.38
CA GLY A 105 8.87 -18.29 4.12
C GLY A 105 7.88 -17.43 4.91
N LEU A 106 6.64 -17.89 5.05
CA LEU A 106 5.64 -17.21 5.87
C LEU A 106 6.02 -17.18 7.35
N VAL A 107 6.58 -18.27 7.88
CA VAL A 107 7.10 -18.29 9.26
C VAL A 107 8.24 -17.27 9.42
N ASP A 108 9.10 -17.16 8.44
CA ASP A 108 10.18 -16.18 8.42
C ASP A 108 9.64 -14.73 8.44
N LEU A 109 8.60 -14.46 7.64
CA LEU A 109 7.92 -13.16 7.64
C LEU A 109 7.24 -12.84 8.97
N GLU A 110 6.64 -13.85 9.63
CA GLU A 110 6.07 -13.68 10.97
C GLU A 110 7.15 -13.35 11.99
N ASN A 111 8.27 -14.07 11.97
CA ASN A 111 9.39 -13.83 12.87
C ASN A 111 10.01 -12.44 12.67
N ALA A 112 10.00 -11.94 11.46
CA ALA A 112 10.44 -10.59 11.12
C ALA A 112 9.40 -9.50 11.44
N GLN A 113 8.23 -9.87 11.97
CA GLN A 113 7.13 -8.94 12.29
C GLN A 113 6.56 -8.19 11.09
N ILE A 114 6.70 -8.75 9.90
CA ILE A 114 6.12 -8.20 8.67
C ILE A 114 4.64 -8.58 8.56
N ILE A 115 4.30 -9.80 8.96
CA ILE A 115 2.93 -10.32 8.99
C ILE A 115 2.62 -10.96 10.35
N ALA A 116 1.34 -11.09 10.65
CA ALA A 116 0.83 -11.83 11.80
C ALA A 116 -0.37 -12.68 11.40
N LYS A 117 -0.49 -13.86 11.99
CA LYS A 117 -1.64 -14.76 11.74
C LYS A 117 -2.94 -14.08 12.16
N SER A 118 -3.98 -14.21 11.32
CA SER A 118 -5.33 -13.84 11.67
C SER A 118 -6.09 -15.03 12.29
N ILE A 119 -7.28 -14.76 12.82
CA ILE A 119 -8.21 -15.81 13.28
C ILE A 119 -8.64 -16.71 12.12
N ARG A 120 -8.72 -16.17 10.91
CA ARG A 120 -9.07 -16.92 9.70
C ARG A 120 -7.85 -17.70 9.22
N PRO A 121 -7.88 -19.05 9.18
CA PRO A 121 -6.79 -19.86 8.66
C PRO A 121 -6.40 -19.44 7.23
N GLY A 122 -5.10 -19.36 6.96
CA GLY A 122 -4.56 -18.97 5.67
C GLY A 122 -4.60 -17.48 5.37
N SER A 123 -5.07 -16.66 6.30
CA SER A 123 -5.05 -15.21 6.17
C SER A 123 -4.17 -14.56 7.22
N TYR A 124 -3.53 -13.47 6.84
CA TYR A 124 -2.55 -12.78 7.68
C TYR A 124 -2.81 -11.29 7.69
N PHE A 125 -2.55 -10.66 8.82
CA PHE A 125 -2.47 -9.22 8.91
C PHE A 125 -1.09 -8.76 8.47
N ILE A 126 -1.02 -7.73 7.65
CA ILE A 126 0.23 -7.04 7.39
C ILE A 126 0.49 -6.00 8.47
N ASN A 127 1.76 -5.86 8.87
CA ASN A 127 2.16 -4.78 9.75
C ASN A 127 1.98 -3.43 9.04
N PRO A 128 1.04 -2.57 9.46
CA PRO A 128 0.76 -1.32 8.78
C PRO A 128 1.91 -0.31 8.86
N ASN A 129 2.83 -0.50 9.81
CA ASN A 129 4.04 0.31 9.92
C ASN A 129 5.12 -0.11 8.92
N PHE A 130 4.97 -1.25 8.28
CA PHE A 130 5.90 -1.77 7.28
C PHE A 130 5.45 -1.45 5.86
N ALA A 131 4.21 -1.75 5.52
CA ALA A 131 3.69 -1.58 4.16
C ALA A 131 2.19 -1.32 4.15
N PHE A 132 1.70 -0.71 3.09
CA PHE A 132 0.28 -0.62 2.82
C PHE A 132 -0.02 -0.74 1.32
N ASN A 133 -1.23 -1.17 1.01
CA ASN A 133 -1.71 -1.28 -0.35
C ASN A 133 -1.93 0.11 -0.96
N GLY A 134 -1.29 0.37 -2.11
CA GLY A 134 -1.35 1.64 -2.84
C GLY A 134 -2.63 1.88 -3.64
N ASP A 135 -3.51 0.89 -3.78
CA ASP A 135 -4.77 1.02 -4.54
C ASP A 135 -5.80 1.94 -3.88
N ARG A 136 -5.48 2.50 -2.74
CA ARG A 136 -6.36 3.45 -2.09
C ARG A 136 -6.34 4.77 -2.81
N ILE A 137 -7.52 5.25 -3.10
CA ILE A 137 -7.71 6.64 -3.50
C ILE A 137 -7.22 7.50 -2.33
N ALA A 138 -6.03 8.06 -2.49
CA ALA A 138 -5.52 9.02 -1.53
C ALA A 138 -6.28 10.32 -1.71
N PHE A 139 -7.20 10.59 -0.80
CA PHE A 139 -7.81 11.91 -0.71
C PHE A 139 -6.81 12.85 -0.05
N THR A 140 -6.20 13.70 -0.84
CA THR A 140 -5.35 14.76 -0.31
C THR A 140 -6.13 16.05 -0.34
N THR A 141 -6.50 16.56 0.81
CA THR A 141 -7.06 17.90 0.94
C THR A 141 -5.92 18.85 1.27
N LEU A 142 -5.60 19.71 0.33
CA LEU A 142 -4.63 20.78 0.53
C LEU A 142 -5.40 22.07 0.80
N ILE A 143 -5.05 22.75 1.88
CA ILE A 143 -5.50 24.11 2.17
C ILE A 143 -4.35 25.03 1.78
N GLU A 144 -4.53 25.75 0.68
CA GLU A 144 -3.61 26.80 0.30
C GLU A 144 -4.10 28.13 0.91
N THR A 145 -3.28 28.71 1.77
CA THR A 145 -3.47 30.07 2.26
C THR A 145 -2.76 31.02 1.31
N ASP A 146 -3.41 32.13 0.95
CA ASP A 146 -2.76 33.18 0.16
C ASP A 146 -1.54 33.72 0.94
N GLU A 147 -0.35 33.59 0.36
CA GLU A 147 0.91 34.04 0.97
C GLU A 147 0.93 35.54 1.30
N ASN A 148 0.03 36.30 0.69
CA ASN A 148 -0.08 37.76 0.94
C ASN A 148 -0.71 38.11 2.29
N ASP A 149 -1.37 37.16 2.95
CA ASP A 149 -1.97 37.43 4.26
C ASP A 149 -1.00 37.24 5.44
N ASN A 150 0.16 36.62 5.18
CA ASN A 150 1.14 36.38 6.24
C ASN A 150 2.08 37.56 6.53
N ASP A 151 2.13 38.57 5.65
CA ASP A 151 3.00 39.74 5.85
C ASP A 151 2.39 40.82 6.77
N ASN A 152 1.11 40.70 7.11
CA ASN A 152 0.41 41.71 7.93
C ASN A 152 0.04 41.24 9.33
N SER A 153 0.50 40.05 9.75
CA SER A 153 0.24 39.56 11.10
C SER A 153 1.50 39.58 11.98
N ILE A 154 2.09 40.73 12.05
CA ILE A 154 3.08 41.05 13.10
C ILE A 154 2.47 42.03 14.07
#